data_1b697546aa2e4b21c678fd4f025100ee
#
_entry.id   1b697546aa2e4b21c678fd4f025100ee
#
_cell.length_a   1.000
_cell.length_b   1.000
_cell.length_c   1.000
_cell.angle_alpha   90.00
_cell.angle_beta   90.00
_cell.angle_gamma   90.00
#
_symmetry.space_group_name_H-M   'P 1'
#
loop_
_entity.id
_entity.type
_entity.pdbx_description
1 polymer ?
#
loop_
_entity_poly.entity_id
_entity_poly.type
_entity_poly.pdbx_seq_one_letter_code
_entity_poly.pdbx_strand_id
1 'polypeptide(L)'
;MVTARNYDPGDVAGGMPILTVENINPVKVIIHVSESYYSRVTVGMPAAIVVDALAGEKFEGKISLIHPTINSVSRTFPVEIEVNNSDQRLRPGMFSRVTLNFGTNEHPVVPDMAVLKQSGSNDRYVFLEKDGKASYTKVELGTRLGDKYEIVSGLQVGDRVVVQG
;
A
#
# COMPACT_ATOMS: atom_id res chain seq x y z
N MET A 1 22.89 4.68 -19.51
CA MET A 1 23.79 5.75 -18.99
C MET A 1 25.02 5.11 -18.39
N VAL A 2 26.24 5.72 -18.59
CA VAL A 2 27.45 5.28 -17.90
C VAL A 2 27.37 5.78 -16.45
N THR A 3 27.46 4.87 -15.48
CA THR A 3 27.34 5.18 -14.04
C THR A 3 28.68 5.12 -13.30
N ALA A 4 29.66 4.40 -13.84
CA ALA A 4 31.02 4.40 -13.32
C ALA A 4 32.05 4.17 -14.44
N ARG A 5 33.20 4.77 -14.27
CA ARG A 5 34.42 4.55 -15.06
C ARG A 5 35.54 4.26 -14.08
N ASN A 6 36.14 3.07 -14.17
CA ASN A 6 37.10 2.57 -13.18
C ASN A 6 38.58 2.67 -13.66
N TYR A 7 38.82 3.03 -14.92
CA TYR A 7 40.16 3.17 -15.47
C TYR A 7 40.28 4.43 -16.31
N ASP A 8 41.43 5.07 -16.25
CA ASP A 8 41.85 6.17 -17.11
C ASP A 8 42.66 5.68 -18.29
N PRO A 9 42.83 6.51 -19.37
CA PRO A 9 43.69 6.18 -20.48
C PRO A 9 45.13 5.98 -20.02
N GLY A 10 45.69 4.79 -20.27
CA GLY A 10 47.01 4.36 -19.83
C GLY A 10 47.03 3.41 -18.64
N ASP A 11 45.92 3.23 -17.95
CA ASP A 11 45.81 2.26 -16.85
C ASP A 11 45.83 0.81 -17.38
N VAL A 12 46.39 -0.08 -16.59
CA VAL A 12 46.30 -1.53 -16.84
C VAL A 12 44.96 -2.03 -16.32
N ALA A 13 44.11 -2.46 -17.21
CA ALA A 13 42.81 -3.04 -16.84
C ALA A 13 43.03 -4.40 -16.14
N GLY A 14 42.58 -4.52 -14.90
CA GLY A 14 42.59 -5.74 -14.08
C GLY A 14 41.25 -5.91 -13.36
N GLY A 15 40.83 -7.05 -12.99
CA GLY A 15 39.72 -7.51 -12.12
C GLY A 15 38.44 -6.71 -11.98
N MET A 16 38.37 -5.44 -12.33
CA MET A 16 37.18 -4.62 -12.27
C MET A 16 36.63 -4.30 -13.67
N PRO A 17 35.30 -4.07 -13.82
CA PRO A 17 34.71 -3.60 -15.06
C PRO A 17 35.30 -2.23 -15.47
N ILE A 18 35.63 -2.05 -16.75
CA ILE A 18 36.15 -0.77 -17.26
C ILE A 18 35.10 0.33 -17.12
N LEU A 19 33.87 0.02 -17.49
CA LEU A 19 32.71 0.91 -17.40
C LEU A 19 31.52 0.14 -16.81
N THR A 20 30.73 0.82 -16.01
CA THR A 20 29.41 0.34 -15.58
C THR A 20 28.34 1.11 -16.35
N VAL A 21 27.44 0.40 -17.00
CA VAL A 21 26.33 0.99 -17.78
C VAL A 21 25.02 0.50 -17.21
N GLU A 22 24.14 1.43 -16.89
CA GLU A 22 22.81 1.12 -16.40
C GLU A 22 21.74 1.62 -17.38
N ASN A 23 20.67 0.83 -17.52
CA ASN A 23 19.47 1.27 -18.19
C ASN A 23 18.62 2.06 -17.19
N ILE A 24 18.40 3.34 -17.45
CA ILE A 24 17.63 4.23 -16.59
C ILE A 24 16.25 4.58 -17.16
N ASN A 25 15.82 3.90 -18.23
CA ASN A 25 14.47 4.03 -18.79
C ASN A 25 13.98 2.67 -19.34
N PRO A 26 12.97 2.06 -18.72
CA PRO A 26 12.31 2.46 -17.48
C PRO A 26 13.20 2.32 -16.24
N VAL A 27 12.89 3.09 -15.20
CA VAL A 27 13.47 2.89 -13.86
C VAL A 27 12.62 1.90 -13.10
N LYS A 28 13.28 1.02 -12.34
CA LYS A 28 12.61 0.07 -11.45
C LYS A 28 12.68 0.55 -10.00
N VAL A 29 11.52 0.57 -9.35
CA VAL A 29 11.39 0.80 -7.91
C VAL A 29 11.03 -0.52 -7.25
N ILE A 30 11.82 -0.95 -6.27
CA ILE A 30 11.57 -2.17 -5.51
C ILE A 30 11.02 -1.78 -4.15
N ILE A 31 9.84 -2.30 -3.83
CA ILE A 31 9.21 -2.13 -2.52
C ILE A 31 9.01 -3.48 -1.85
N HIS A 32 8.96 -3.47 -0.52
CA HIS A 32 8.65 -4.66 0.28
C HIS A 32 7.26 -4.52 0.86
N VAL A 33 6.34 -5.37 0.41
CA VAL A 33 4.94 -5.36 0.81
C VAL A 33 4.69 -6.45 1.84
N SER A 34 3.89 -6.16 2.88
CA SER A 34 3.51 -7.16 3.89
C SER A 34 2.72 -8.32 3.27
N GLU A 35 2.97 -9.56 3.73
CA GLU A 35 2.29 -10.76 3.27
C GLU A 35 0.76 -10.68 3.38
N SER A 36 0.23 -9.89 4.32
CA SER A 36 -1.21 -9.65 4.48
C SER A 36 -1.90 -9.03 3.28
N TYR A 37 -1.12 -8.37 2.40
CA TYR A 37 -1.62 -7.77 1.17
C TYR A 37 -1.39 -8.64 -0.08
N TYR A 38 -0.84 -9.85 0.08
CA TYR A 38 -0.44 -10.69 -1.05
C TYR A 38 -1.59 -10.95 -2.04
N SER A 39 -2.79 -11.24 -1.56
CA SER A 39 -3.97 -11.48 -2.39
C SER A 39 -4.54 -10.22 -3.06
N ARG A 40 -4.12 -9.05 -2.63
CA ARG A 40 -4.61 -7.75 -3.12
C ARG A 40 -3.66 -7.08 -4.11
N VAL A 41 -2.40 -7.51 -4.16
CA VAL A 41 -1.39 -6.98 -5.08
C VAL A 41 -1.44 -7.77 -6.38
N THR A 42 -1.55 -7.08 -7.52
CA THR A 42 -1.57 -7.72 -8.84
C THR A 42 -0.64 -7.00 -9.81
N VAL A 43 -0.06 -7.76 -10.75
CA VAL A 43 0.73 -7.19 -11.84
C VAL A 43 -0.15 -6.26 -12.68
N GLY A 44 0.39 -5.12 -13.08
CA GLY A 44 -0.34 -4.06 -13.79
C GLY A 44 -1.02 -3.03 -12.89
N MET A 45 -1.09 -3.27 -11.57
CA MET A 45 -1.65 -2.31 -10.62
C MET A 45 -0.91 -0.98 -10.68
N PRO A 46 -1.62 0.18 -10.74
CA PRO A 46 -0.98 1.49 -10.74
C PRO A 46 -0.39 1.82 -9.37
N ALA A 47 0.74 2.50 -9.41
CA ALA A 47 1.46 3.00 -8.24
C ALA A 47 1.78 4.48 -8.41
N ALA A 48 1.55 5.28 -7.37
CA ALA A 48 2.00 6.66 -7.31
C ALA A 48 3.32 6.73 -6.55
N ILE A 49 4.32 7.33 -7.19
CA ILE A 49 5.68 7.46 -6.64
C ILE A 49 5.98 8.93 -6.41
N VAL A 50 6.40 9.28 -5.22
CA VAL A 50 6.86 10.62 -4.85
C VAL A 50 8.35 10.54 -4.54
N VAL A 51 9.15 11.39 -5.18
CA VAL A 51 10.60 11.45 -4.98
C VAL A 51 10.96 12.74 -4.26
N ASP A 52 11.49 12.62 -3.05
CA ASP A 52 11.78 13.77 -2.19
C ASP A 52 12.82 14.71 -2.82
N ALA A 53 13.81 14.17 -3.54
CA ALA A 53 14.84 14.96 -4.25
C ALA A 53 14.30 15.81 -5.41
N LEU A 54 13.07 15.57 -5.86
CA LEU A 54 12.40 16.30 -6.95
C LEU A 54 11.21 17.11 -6.44
N ALA A 55 11.38 17.78 -5.31
CA ALA A 55 10.38 18.66 -4.70
C ALA A 55 9.00 18.00 -4.46
N GLY A 56 8.98 16.69 -4.26
CA GLY A 56 7.76 15.93 -4.05
C GLY A 56 6.93 15.71 -5.31
N GLU A 57 7.51 15.84 -6.48
CA GLU A 57 6.84 15.51 -7.74
C GLU A 57 6.32 14.07 -7.73
N LYS A 58 5.16 13.89 -8.36
CA LYS A 58 4.50 12.59 -8.47
C LYS A 58 4.81 11.98 -9.83
N PHE A 59 5.26 10.73 -9.79
CA PHE A 59 5.46 9.88 -10.96
C PHE A 59 4.47 8.73 -10.90
N GLU A 60 4.03 8.28 -12.05
CA GLU A 60 3.16 7.11 -12.17
C GLU A 60 3.97 5.91 -12.63
N GLY A 61 3.77 4.80 -11.97
CA GLY A 61 4.34 3.51 -12.33
C GLY A 61 3.30 2.41 -12.31
N LYS A 62 3.72 1.23 -12.74
CA LYS A 62 2.89 0.01 -12.69
C LYS A 62 3.70 -1.13 -12.12
N ILE A 63 3.05 -1.98 -11.34
CA ILE A 63 3.65 -3.23 -10.86
C ILE A 63 3.98 -4.10 -12.08
N SER A 64 5.26 -4.39 -12.27
CA SER A 64 5.76 -5.23 -13.37
C SER A 64 6.03 -6.66 -12.92
N LEU A 65 6.45 -6.84 -11.66
CA LEU A 65 6.78 -8.16 -11.12
C LEU A 65 6.44 -8.24 -9.63
N ILE A 66 5.87 -9.37 -9.24
CA ILE A 66 5.68 -9.76 -7.84
C ILE A 66 6.55 -10.99 -7.61
N HIS A 67 7.51 -10.89 -6.70
CA HIS A 67 8.37 -12.03 -6.38
C HIS A 67 7.58 -13.09 -5.60
N PRO A 68 7.70 -14.38 -5.96
CA PRO A 68 6.94 -15.45 -5.32
C PRO A 68 7.43 -15.80 -3.91
N THR A 69 8.61 -15.30 -3.53
CA THR A 69 9.26 -15.64 -2.26
C THR A 69 8.93 -14.61 -1.20
N ILE A 70 8.43 -15.09 -0.05
CA ILE A 70 8.19 -14.27 1.15
C ILE A 70 9.41 -14.41 2.07
N ASN A 71 9.93 -13.28 2.52
CA ASN A 71 10.94 -13.26 3.56
C ASN A 71 10.31 -13.61 4.91
N SER A 72 10.71 -14.74 5.50
CA SER A 72 10.11 -15.25 6.74
C SER A 72 10.41 -14.41 7.99
N VAL A 73 11.48 -13.59 7.96
CA VAL A 73 11.86 -12.72 9.07
C VAL A 73 11.03 -11.43 9.07
N SER A 74 10.98 -10.75 7.91
CA SER A 74 10.25 -9.49 7.79
C SER A 74 8.77 -9.65 7.44
N ARG A 75 8.32 -10.87 7.07
CA ARG A 75 6.97 -11.16 6.59
C ARG A 75 6.55 -10.26 5.43
N THR A 76 7.48 -10.03 4.49
CA THR A 76 7.27 -9.20 3.31
C THR A 76 7.70 -9.92 2.04
N PHE A 77 7.17 -9.49 0.92
CA PHE A 77 7.58 -9.93 -0.41
C PHE A 77 7.98 -8.73 -1.28
N PRO A 78 9.03 -8.88 -2.12
CA PRO A 78 9.44 -7.82 -3.03
C PRO A 78 8.45 -7.64 -4.18
N VAL A 79 8.21 -6.39 -4.55
CA VAL A 79 7.38 -6.00 -5.70
C VAL A 79 8.17 -5.00 -6.52
N GLU A 80 8.31 -5.24 -7.83
CA GLU A 80 8.95 -4.33 -8.76
C GLU A 80 7.89 -3.46 -9.45
N ILE A 81 8.16 -2.16 -9.48
CA ILE A 81 7.33 -1.17 -10.15
C ILE A 81 8.17 -0.52 -11.24
N GLU A 82 7.68 -0.54 -12.46
CA GLU A 82 8.30 0.17 -13.56
C GLU A 82 7.73 1.57 -13.71
N VAL A 83 8.64 2.55 -13.83
CA VAL A 83 8.33 3.96 -14.00
C VAL A 83 8.99 4.46 -15.27
N ASN A 84 8.23 5.09 -16.14
CA ASN A 84 8.79 5.75 -17.32
C ASN A 84 9.68 6.93 -16.90
N ASN A 85 10.88 6.98 -17.47
CA ASN A 85 11.89 8.01 -17.18
C ASN A 85 12.50 8.53 -18.49
N SER A 86 11.66 8.86 -19.45
CA SER A 86 12.09 9.35 -20.77
C SER A 86 12.85 10.69 -20.68
N ASP A 87 12.54 11.49 -19.68
CA ASP A 87 13.20 12.76 -19.36
C ASP A 87 14.48 12.58 -18.53
N GLN A 88 14.80 11.34 -18.12
CA GLN A 88 15.99 10.95 -17.36
C GLN A 88 16.17 11.70 -16.02
N ARG A 89 15.08 12.17 -15.42
CA ARG A 89 15.10 12.91 -14.14
C ARG A 89 15.24 12.00 -12.94
N LEU A 90 14.70 10.78 -13.02
CA LEU A 90 14.86 9.77 -11.98
C LEU A 90 16.25 9.14 -12.08
N ARG A 91 16.91 9.00 -10.95
CA ARG A 91 18.24 8.40 -10.86
C ARG A 91 18.21 7.20 -9.92
N PRO A 92 18.92 6.11 -10.24
CA PRO A 92 19.17 5.04 -9.29
C PRO A 92 19.72 5.57 -7.96
N GLY A 93 19.27 5.01 -6.84
CA GLY A 93 19.67 5.45 -5.50
C GLY A 93 18.85 6.60 -4.91
N MET A 94 17.92 7.21 -5.65
CA MET A 94 17.00 8.20 -5.09
C MET A 94 16.01 7.54 -4.12
N PHE A 95 15.74 8.20 -3.00
CA PHE A 95 14.70 7.79 -2.08
C PHE A 95 13.33 8.17 -2.63
N SER A 96 12.40 7.22 -2.56
CA SER A 96 11.03 7.41 -3.04
C SER A 96 10.00 6.85 -2.07
N ARG A 97 8.85 7.48 -2.03
CA ARG A 97 7.65 7.01 -1.34
C ARG A 97 6.66 6.49 -2.36
N VAL A 98 6.21 5.26 -2.16
CA VAL A 98 5.26 4.59 -3.07
C VAL A 98 3.92 4.43 -2.38
N THR A 99 2.87 4.82 -3.08
CA THR A 99 1.48 4.60 -2.66
C THR A 99 0.81 3.64 -3.64
N LEU A 100 0.35 2.51 -3.13
CA LEU A 100 -0.51 1.56 -3.84
C LEU A 100 -1.96 1.79 -3.41
N ASN A 101 -2.86 1.89 -4.38
CA ASN A 101 -4.29 2.00 -4.10
C ASN A 101 -4.95 0.64 -4.37
N PHE A 102 -5.43 0.00 -3.33
CA PHE A 102 -6.11 -1.30 -3.39
C PHE A 102 -7.61 -1.20 -3.72
N GLY A 103 -8.05 -0.07 -4.26
CA GLY A 103 -9.45 0.21 -4.55
C GLY A 103 -10.17 0.85 -3.36
N THR A 104 -11.42 1.22 -3.61
CA THR A 104 -12.33 1.75 -2.61
C THR A 104 -13.33 0.66 -2.26
N ASN A 105 -13.44 0.34 -0.99
CA ASN A 105 -14.53 -0.49 -0.49
C ASN A 105 -15.60 0.45 0.07
N GLU A 106 -16.86 0.21 -0.30
CA GLU A 106 -17.99 0.91 0.29
C GLU A 106 -18.51 0.10 1.48
N HIS A 107 -18.12 0.52 2.66
CA HIS A 107 -18.61 -0.05 3.91
C HIS A 107 -19.39 0.99 4.69
N PRO A 108 -20.48 0.60 5.40
CA PRO A 108 -21.15 1.48 6.34
C PRO A 108 -20.18 2.02 7.39
N VAL A 109 -20.36 3.27 7.77
CA VAL A 109 -19.55 3.91 8.82
C VAL A 109 -20.49 4.34 9.94
N VAL A 110 -20.17 3.98 11.17
CA VAL A 110 -20.97 4.34 12.35
C VAL A 110 -20.12 5.12 13.36
N PRO A 111 -20.72 6.06 14.13
CA PRO A 111 -20.03 6.72 15.23
C PRO A 111 -19.48 5.72 16.24
N ASP A 112 -18.32 5.98 16.84
CA ASP A 112 -17.70 5.08 17.80
C ASP A 112 -18.56 4.85 19.04
N MET A 113 -19.36 5.85 19.43
CA MET A 113 -20.32 5.75 20.54
C MET A 113 -21.47 4.75 20.31
N ALA A 114 -21.76 4.41 19.04
CA ALA A 114 -22.75 3.39 18.70
C ALA A 114 -22.21 1.96 18.80
N VAL A 115 -20.90 1.80 18.88
CA VAL A 115 -20.23 0.50 18.92
C VAL A 115 -19.98 0.08 20.34
N LEU A 116 -20.62 -0.99 20.77
CA LEU A 116 -20.52 -1.52 22.10
C LEU A 116 -19.61 -2.77 22.13
N LYS A 117 -18.92 -2.97 23.25
CA LYS A 117 -18.13 -4.17 23.51
C LYS A 117 -18.91 -5.12 24.38
N GLN A 118 -18.99 -6.37 23.98
CA GLN A 118 -19.60 -7.42 24.80
C GLN A 118 -18.67 -7.76 25.98
N SER A 119 -19.22 -7.76 27.20
CA SER A 119 -18.46 -8.16 28.38
C SER A 119 -18.04 -9.61 28.29
N GLY A 120 -16.75 -9.88 28.57
CA GLY A 120 -16.20 -11.23 28.55
C GLY A 120 -15.75 -11.74 27.17
N SER A 121 -15.92 -10.96 26.10
CA SER A 121 -15.43 -11.28 24.76
C SER A 121 -14.82 -10.06 24.06
N ASN A 122 -14.19 -10.30 22.91
CA ASN A 122 -13.74 -9.20 22.03
C ASN A 122 -14.79 -8.79 21.00
N ASP A 123 -15.97 -9.38 21.07
CA ASP A 123 -17.03 -9.10 20.12
C ASP A 123 -17.53 -7.67 20.23
N ARG A 124 -17.86 -7.11 19.07
CA ARG A 124 -18.44 -5.78 18.93
C ARG A 124 -19.87 -5.92 18.42
N TYR A 125 -20.75 -5.06 18.88
CA TYR A 125 -22.13 -5.03 18.44
C TYR A 125 -22.68 -3.61 18.42
N VAL A 126 -23.75 -3.45 17.69
CA VAL A 126 -24.57 -2.23 17.64
C VAL A 126 -26.03 -2.62 17.89
N PHE A 127 -26.83 -1.63 18.22
CA PHE A 127 -28.29 -1.80 18.20
C PHE A 127 -28.87 -1.19 16.93
N LEU A 128 -29.63 -2.00 16.18
CA LEU A 128 -30.39 -1.54 15.04
C LEU A 128 -31.85 -1.24 15.47
N GLU A 129 -32.39 -0.15 14.99
CA GLU A 129 -33.84 0.09 15.10
C GLU A 129 -34.54 -0.71 14.02
N LYS A 130 -35.41 -1.61 14.43
CA LYS A 130 -36.35 -2.39 13.55
C LYS A 130 -37.72 -2.40 14.17
N ASP A 131 -38.68 -1.86 13.44
CA ASP A 131 -40.09 -1.82 13.86
C ASP A 131 -40.29 -1.20 15.26
N GLY A 132 -39.60 -0.12 15.56
CA GLY A 132 -39.63 0.57 16.84
C GLY A 132 -38.94 -0.17 18.00
N LYS A 133 -38.15 -1.21 17.72
CA LYS A 133 -37.44 -1.99 18.73
C LYS A 133 -35.96 -1.96 18.44
N ALA A 134 -35.15 -1.94 19.51
CA ALA A 134 -33.69 -2.10 19.40
C ALA A 134 -33.33 -3.59 19.26
N SER A 135 -32.65 -3.94 18.16
CA SER A 135 -32.20 -5.29 17.86
C SER A 135 -30.69 -5.37 17.98
N TYR A 136 -30.20 -6.29 18.79
CA TYR A 136 -28.77 -6.60 18.91
C TYR A 136 -28.23 -7.14 17.58
N THR A 137 -27.14 -6.55 17.09
CA THR A 137 -26.50 -6.98 15.86
C THR A 137 -24.98 -7.02 16.06
N LYS A 138 -24.39 -8.21 15.96
CA LYS A 138 -22.93 -8.38 16.00
C LYS A 138 -22.33 -7.76 14.74
N VAL A 139 -21.23 -7.01 14.90
CA VAL A 139 -20.53 -6.34 13.81
C VAL A 139 -19.04 -6.64 13.86
N GLU A 140 -18.42 -6.62 12.69
CA GLU A 140 -16.97 -6.67 12.54
C GLU A 140 -16.47 -5.29 12.15
N LEU A 141 -15.52 -4.76 12.95
CA LEU A 141 -14.97 -3.44 12.74
C LEU A 141 -13.81 -3.50 11.74
N GLY A 142 -13.79 -2.55 10.83
CA GLY A 142 -12.67 -2.26 9.97
C GLY A 142 -11.79 -1.12 10.52
N THR A 143 -11.42 -0.20 9.65
CA THR A 143 -10.56 0.94 9.99
C THR A 143 -11.30 1.98 10.83
N ARG A 144 -10.62 2.53 11.83
CA ARG A 144 -11.12 3.70 12.56
C ARG A 144 -10.85 4.97 11.74
N LEU A 145 -11.90 5.73 11.47
CA LEU A 145 -11.89 6.97 10.70
C LEU A 145 -12.27 8.14 11.62
N GLY A 146 -11.30 8.66 12.37
CA GLY A 146 -11.55 9.71 13.35
C GLY A 146 -12.44 9.23 14.50
N ASP A 147 -13.65 9.77 14.59
CA ASP A 147 -14.72 9.44 15.57
C ASP A 147 -15.67 8.34 15.10
N LYS A 148 -15.35 7.65 14.00
CA LYS A 148 -16.20 6.64 13.39
C LYS A 148 -15.44 5.34 13.15
N TYR A 149 -16.18 4.25 13.07
CA TYR A 149 -15.67 2.94 12.66
C TYR A 149 -16.30 2.51 11.35
N GLU A 150 -15.48 2.03 10.45
CA GLU A 150 -15.90 1.23 9.29
C GLU A 150 -16.45 -0.11 9.78
N ILE A 151 -17.58 -0.54 9.21
CA ILE A 151 -18.20 -1.84 9.53
C ILE A 151 -18.02 -2.76 8.33
N VAL A 152 -17.15 -3.74 8.47
CA VAL A 152 -16.82 -4.71 7.41
C VAL A 152 -17.94 -5.73 7.22
N SER A 153 -18.61 -6.11 8.30
CA SER A 153 -19.72 -7.04 8.26
C SER A 153 -20.73 -6.78 9.38
N GLY A 154 -22.00 -7.20 9.16
CA GLY A 154 -23.07 -7.10 10.15
C GLY A 154 -24.04 -5.93 9.92
N LEU A 155 -23.72 -4.97 9.03
CA LEU A 155 -24.61 -3.87 8.64
C LEU A 155 -24.80 -3.80 7.14
N GLN A 156 -25.94 -3.25 6.74
CA GLN A 156 -26.24 -2.90 5.36
C GLN A 156 -26.46 -1.39 5.23
N VAL A 157 -26.26 -0.87 4.02
CA VAL A 157 -26.56 0.53 3.71
C VAL A 157 -28.06 0.77 3.88
N GLY A 158 -28.41 1.76 4.70
CA GLY A 158 -29.81 2.08 5.03
C GLY A 158 -30.27 1.59 6.41
N ASP A 159 -29.47 0.75 7.08
CA ASP A 159 -29.76 0.34 8.46
C ASP A 159 -29.74 1.57 9.41
N ARG A 160 -30.70 1.61 10.33
CA ARG A 160 -30.80 2.67 11.34
C ARG A 160 -30.14 2.21 12.64
N VAL A 161 -29.00 2.80 12.93
CA VAL A 161 -28.21 2.46 14.12
C VAL A 161 -28.56 3.38 15.28
N VAL A 162 -28.81 2.81 16.44
CA VAL A 162 -29.04 3.57 17.68
C VAL A 162 -27.70 4.12 18.17
N VAL A 163 -27.58 5.43 18.27
CA VAL A 163 -26.35 6.12 18.68
C VAL A 163 -26.38 6.49 20.16
N GLN A 164 -27.57 6.83 20.66
CA GLN A 164 -27.79 7.21 22.05
C GLN A 164 -29.21 6.80 22.48
N GLY A 165 -29.31 6.27 23.67
CA GLY A 165 -30.58 5.89 24.30
C GLY A 165 -30.57 6.17 25.81
#